data_10054bcd1653d751cc26663cf3c5bc6f
#
_entry.id   10054bcd1653d751cc26663cf3c5bc6f
#
_cell.length_a   1.000
_cell.length_b   1.000
_cell.length_c   1.000
_cell.angle_alpha   90.00
_cell.angle_beta   90.00
_cell.angle_gamma   90.00
#
_symmetry.space_group_name_H-M   'P 1'
#
loop_
_entity.id
_entity.type
_entity.pdbx_description
1 polymer ?
#
loop_
_entity_poly.entity_id
_entity_poly.type
_entity_poly.pdbx_seq_one_letter_code
_entity_poly.pdbx_strand_id
1 'polypeptide(L)'
;MRHLLPTSLLSLAISIATIASSAITTVAIAQNVMPQPTSEEVKRTLHTKAGVNVFTTPNDDAIPYRIPAIAETRRGELIAVADYRHSRSDIGWIRDGRIDLVGRTSSDNGATWGKEFTIIAGKGAASPDFMNVGFGDPCIVADRESDEVLVVSCAGNVAFLYGQRNNHQNMVRMRSMDSGRTWSKPDDMAESIYAMFDEASYGPVKSMFMASGRIVQSRQVKVGDYYRIYAAVLVIDKNNVWFNAVIYSDDFGRKWHLLGDKEDVAITSRADEAKVEELPDKSVIISSRIAGGRQYNIYTYDDVVSAKGHWGKMAFSGAGNKGVTAEKNACNGEMLILPVKSVTDGSRNYLLMQSVPLGPGRANVGIYYKVLRQPADYSSPEVLARDWEGCLQVTRLGSAYSTMIEQRGGCIGFFYEEETFCTPRGGGFTLVYKNLSVEDITSGKYTFDRKPKLKAFLKR
;
A
#
# COMPACT_ATOMS: atom_id res chain seq x y z
N MET A 1 43.93 55.57 -4.20
CA MET A 1 43.40 55.95 -5.52
C MET A 1 42.15 55.06 -5.70
N ARG A 2 41.03 55.51 -5.33
CA ARG A 2 39.88 56.20 -5.95
C ARG A 2 39.64 55.75 -7.41
N HIS A 3 38.51 55.07 -7.68
CA HIS A 3 37.42 55.36 -8.62
C HIS A 3 36.45 54.17 -8.64
N LEU A 4 35.28 54.26 -8.08
CA LEU A 4 34.01 54.85 -8.56
C LEU A 4 33.31 54.01 -9.65
N LEU A 5 32.13 53.55 -9.28
CA LEU A 5 31.00 53.01 -10.06
C LEU A 5 30.59 53.95 -11.23
N PRO A 6 29.76 53.48 -12.21
CA PRO A 6 28.36 53.86 -12.10
C PRO A 6 27.34 52.79 -12.49
N THR A 7 26.20 52.94 -11.84
CA THR A 7 24.86 52.50 -12.17
C THR A 7 24.35 52.99 -13.50
N SER A 8 23.57 52.22 -14.25
CA SER A 8 22.60 52.74 -15.21
C SER A 8 21.33 51.88 -15.28
N LEU A 9 20.24 52.50 -14.89
CA LEU A 9 18.83 52.19 -15.18
C LEU A 9 18.54 52.44 -16.67
N LEU A 10 17.68 51.62 -17.29
CA LEU A 10 16.83 51.96 -18.45
C LEU A 10 15.64 51.01 -18.45
N SER A 11 14.48 51.45 -18.04
CA SER A 11 13.40 52.16 -18.75
C SER A 11 12.71 51.35 -19.84
N LEU A 12 11.51 50.98 -19.49
CA LEU A 12 10.28 50.68 -20.19
C LEU A 12 10.12 51.31 -21.58
N ALA A 13 9.73 50.54 -22.57
CA ALA A 13 9.04 51.04 -23.76
C ALA A 13 7.81 50.17 -24.08
N ILE A 14 6.65 50.78 -23.87
CA ILE A 14 5.33 50.29 -24.27
C ILE A 14 5.16 50.65 -25.74
N SER A 15 4.87 49.70 -26.60
CA SER A 15 4.37 49.94 -27.96
C SER A 15 2.96 49.43 -28.10
N ILE A 16 2.05 50.37 -28.22
CA ILE A 16 0.64 50.17 -28.57
C ILE A 16 0.55 50.03 -30.10
N ALA A 17 0.08 48.92 -30.59
CA ALA A 17 -0.33 48.73 -31.97
C ALA A 17 -1.84 48.49 -32.03
N THR A 18 -2.49 49.30 -32.77
CA THR A 18 -3.92 49.48 -32.96
C THR A 18 -4.52 48.39 -33.87
N ILE A 19 -5.59 47.90 -33.46
CA ILE A 19 -6.72 47.13 -33.93
C ILE A 19 -7.10 47.28 -35.41
N ALA A 20 -7.25 46.14 -36.09
CA ALA A 20 -8.17 45.97 -37.21
C ALA A 20 -9.24 44.93 -36.84
N SER A 21 -10.45 45.41 -36.73
CA SER A 21 -11.68 44.63 -36.44
C SER A 21 -12.06 43.87 -37.70
N SER A 22 -12.04 42.51 -37.65
CA SER A 22 -12.77 41.66 -38.57
C SER A 22 -13.76 40.83 -37.74
N ALA A 23 -15.04 41.08 -38.03
CA ALA A 23 -16.14 40.34 -37.46
C ALA A 23 -16.10 38.88 -37.90
N ILE A 24 -15.74 37.97 -36.97
CA ILE A 24 -15.91 36.54 -37.17
C ILE A 24 -17.25 36.18 -36.51
N THR A 25 -18.21 35.81 -37.32
CA THR A 25 -19.47 35.23 -36.93
C THR A 25 -19.24 33.88 -36.28
N THR A 26 -19.26 33.82 -34.97
CA THR A 26 -19.17 32.58 -34.22
C THR A 26 -20.49 31.85 -34.29
N VAL A 27 -20.56 30.81 -35.13
CA VAL A 27 -21.66 29.83 -35.06
C VAL A 27 -21.49 29.05 -33.74
N ALA A 28 -22.34 29.33 -32.79
CA ALA A 28 -22.43 28.54 -31.58
C ALA A 28 -22.96 27.14 -31.91
N ILE A 29 -22.09 26.16 -32.01
CA ILE A 29 -22.47 24.76 -31.97
C ILE A 29 -22.86 24.49 -30.52
N ALA A 30 -24.16 24.37 -30.27
CA ALA A 30 -24.69 23.87 -29.02
C ALA A 30 -24.18 22.42 -28.83
N GLN A 31 -23.12 22.25 -28.10
CA GLN A 31 -22.76 20.95 -27.58
C GLN A 31 -23.89 20.55 -26.62
N ASN A 32 -24.67 19.56 -27.00
CA ASN A 32 -25.52 18.80 -26.11
C ASN A 32 -24.62 18.17 -25.04
N VAL A 33 -24.36 18.89 -23.96
CA VAL A 33 -23.78 18.32 -22.75
C VAL A 33 -24.85 17.41 -22.18
N MET A 34 -24.71 16.10 -22.45
CA MET A 34 -25.46 15.08 -21.73
C MET A 34 -25.27 15.37 -20.24
N PRO A 35 -26.31 15.42 -19.42
CA PRO A 35 -26.15 15.56 -17.98
C PRO A 35 -25.29 14.39 -17.50
N GLN A 36 -24.13 14.69 -16.97
CA GLN A 36 -23.30 13.69 -16.29
C GLN A 36 -24.19 13.10 -15.19
N PRO A 37 -24.32 11.76 -15.07
CA PRO A 37 -25.05 11.16 -13.98
C PRO A 37 -24.43 11.66 -12.68
N THR A 38 -25.23 12.26 -11.82
CA THR A 38 -24.83 12.60 -10.46
C THR A 38 -24.48 11.28 -9.77
N SER A 39 -23.20 10.96 -9.67
CA SER A 39 -22.75 9.75 -8.98
C SER A 39 -23.17 9.86 -7.53
N GLU A 40 -24.04 8.97 -7.07
CA GLU A 40 -24.33 8.86 -5.64
C GLU A 40 -23.01 8.58 -4.92
N GLU A 41 -22.62 9.49 -4.02
CA GLU A 41 -21.43 9.28 -3.22
C GLU A 41 -21.59 8.07 -2.30
N VAL A 42 -20.49 7.33 -2.09
CA VAL A 42 -20.47 6.22 -1.15
C VAL A 42 -20.77 6.73 0.26
N LYS A 43 -21.79 6.16 0.91
CA LYS A 43 -22.21 6.57 2.26
C LYS A 43 -21.06 6.38 3.26
N ARG A 44 -20.72 7.45 3.99
CA ARG A 44 -19.69 7.44 5.04
C ARG A 44 -20.31 7.36 6.44
N THR A 45 -19.69 6.57 7.31
CA THR A 45 -19.99 6.52 8.75
C THR A 45 -18.71 6.80 9.53
N LEU A 46 -18.81 7.35 10.75
CA LEU A 46 -17.67 7.69 11.57
C LEU A 46 -17.48 6.67 12.69
N HIS A 47 -16.25 6.16 12.83
CA HIS A 47 -15.85 5.35 13.97
C HIS A 47 -15.43 6.23 15.16
N THR A 48 -16.03 6.02 16.32
CA THR A 48 -15.86 6.90 17.49
C THR A 48 -15.00 6.30 18.61
N LYS A 49 -14.73 4.98 18.56
CA LYS A 49 -13.89 4.32 19.59
C LYS A 49 -12.44 4.76 19.44
N ALA A 50 -11.78 5.04 20.56
CA ALA A 50 -10.35 5.37 20.58
C ALA A 50 -9.49 4.20 20.07
N GLY A 51 -8.34 4.52 19.49
CA GLY A 51 -7.29 3.56 19.18
C GLY A 51 -6.26 3.46 20.31
N VAL A 52 -5.32 2.54 20.15
CA VAL A 52 -4.17 2.38 21.05
C VAL A 52 -2.93 2.92 20.35
N ASN A 53 -2.22 3.83 20.99
CA ASN A 53 -0.96 4.36 20.49
C ASN A 53 0.13 3.28 20.62
N VAL A 54 0.68 2.83 19.50
CA VAL A 54 1.74 1.82 19.47
C VAL A 54 3.11 2.47 19.43
N PHE A 55 3.32 3.40 18.50
CA PHE A 55 4.55 4.19 18.39
C PHE A 55 4.19 5.66 18.34
N THR A 56 4.70 6.46 19.26
CA THR A 56 4.32 7.87 19.39
C THR A 56 5.48 8.80 19.05
N THR A 57 5.22 9.74 18.11
CA THR A 57 6.09 10.89 17.88
C THR A 57 5.48 12.09 18.59
N PRO A 58 5.95 12.44 19.81
CA PRO A 58 5.21 13.38 20.67
C PRO A 58 5.33 14.85 20.25
N ASN A 59 6.42 15.24 19.62
CA ASN A 59 6.69 16.63 19.19
C ASN A 59 7.71 16.69 18.05
N ASP A 60 8.00 17.89 17.56
CA ASP A 60 8.89 18.12 16.41
C ASP A 60 10.38 17.83 16.71
N ASP A 61 10.79 17.71 17.98
CA ASP A 61 12.16 17.36 18.36
C ASP A 61 12.38 15.85 18.42
N ALA A 62 11.32 15.07 18.54
CA ALA A 62 11.39 13.61 18.59
C ALA A 62 11.77 13.00 17.23
N ILE A 63 12.41 11.84 17.26
CA ILE A 63 12.65 11.03 16.06
C ILE A 63 11.30 10.43 15.63
N PRO A 64 10.86 10.68 14.35
CA PRO A 64 9.55 10.25 13.93
C PRO A 64 9.48 8.75 13.64
N TYR A 65 8.34 8.17 14.00
CA TYR A 65 7.90 6.86 13.52
C TYR A 65 7.06 7.03 12.26
N ARG A 66 7.25 6.13 11.28
CA ARG A 66 6.51 6.12 10.02
C ARG A 66 6.25 4.69 9.55
N ILE A 67 5.41 4.55 8.54
CA ILE A 67 5.19 3.36 7.72
C ILE A 67 4.79 2.13 8.54
N PRO A 68 3.50 2.00 8.84
CA PRO A 68 2.97 0.89 9.64
C PRO A 68 2.99 -0.43 8.87
N ALA A 69 3.51 -1.48 9.49
CA ALA A 69 3.38 -2.86 9.05
C ALA A 69 2.96 -3.75 10.23
N ILE A 70 2.10 -4.74 10.01
CA ILE A 70 1.59 -5.60 11.07
C ILE A 70 1.31 -7.01 10.55
N ALA A 71 1.57 -8.01 11.39
CA ALA A 71 1.19 -9.41 11.17
C ALA A 71 0.68 -10.06 12.45
N GLU A 72 -0.15 -11.10 12.32
CA GLU A 72 -0.52 -12.00 13.41
C GLU A 72 0.21 -13.34 13.24
N THR A 73 0.93 -13.76 14.28
CA THR A 73 1.64 -15.05 14.29
C THR A 73 0.67 -16.22 14.45
N ARG A 74 1.13 -17.44 14.15
CA ARG A 74 0.31 -18.64 14.40
C ARG A 74 -0.13 -18.81 15.85
N ARG A 75 0.53 -18.12 16.79
CA ARG A 75 0.18 -18.13 18.22
C ARG A 75 -0.88 -17.10 18.60
N GLY A 76 -1.28 -16.22 17.66
CA GLY A 76 -2.20 -15.11 17.88
C GLY A 76 -1.56 -13.86 18.49
N GLU A 77 -0.24 -13.81 18.54
CA GLU A 77 0.49 -12.60 18.92
C GLU A 77 0.58 -11.65 17.72
N LEU A 78 0.33 -10.37 17.92
CA LEU A 78 0.55 -9.34 16.92
C LEU A 78 1.99 -8.85 16.96
N ILE A 79 2.56 -8.60 15.78
CA ILE A 79 3.86 -7.93 15.62
C ILE A 79 3.61 -6.68 14.79
N ALA A 80 3.76 -5.50 15.39
CA ALA A 80 3.76 -4.22 14.72
C ALA A 80 5.20 -3.79 14.41
N VAL A 81 5.44 -3.31 13.20
CA VAL A 81 6.75 -2.83 12.73
C VAL A 81 6.61 -1.42 12.18
N ALA A 82 7.64 -0.61 12.37
CA ALA A 82 7.69 0.76 11.90
C ALA A 82 9.12 1.20 11.56
N ASP A 83 9.23 2.21 10.70
CA ASP A 83 10.43 3.02 10.55
C ASP A 83 10.64 3.90 11.77
N TYR A 84 11.87 3.98 12.26
CA TYR A 84 12.33 4.97 13.24
C TYR A 84 13.37 5.85 12.56
N ARG A 85 12.96 7.05 12.11
CA ARG A 85 13.66 7.86 11.11
C ARG A 85 14.56 8.91 11.74
N HIS A 86 15.78 8.55 12.15
CA HIS A 86 16.77 9.52 12.65
C HIS A 86 17.05 10.65 11.65
N SER A 87 17.02 10.32 10.35
CA SER A 87 17.19 11.29 9.27
C SER A 87 15.97 12.18 9.00
N ARG A 88 14.79 11.84 9.57
CA ARG A 88 13.48 12.47 9.31
C ARG A 88 13.02 12.38 7.86
N SER A 89 13.68 11.60 7.03
CA SER A 89 13.43 11.47 5.61
C SER A 89 13.28 10.00 5.20
N ASP A 90 12.83 9.73 3.99
CA ASP A 90 12.77 8.40 3.41
C ASP A 90 14.16 7.87 3.06
N ILE A 91 14.26 6.57 2.75
CA ILE A 91 15.50 5.90 2.35
C ILE A 91 16.15 6.66 1.19
N GLY A 92 17.43 6.97 1.35
CA GLY A 92 18.29 7.53 0.31
C GLY A 92 18.06 9.01 -0.06
N TRP A 93 17.04 9.69 0.49
CA TRP A 93 16.86 11.12 0.29
C TRP A 93 17.93 11.94 0.98
N ILE A 94 18.45 11.47 2.09
CA ILE A 94 19.65 11.96 2.75
C ILE A 94 20.69 10.86 2.63
N ARG A 95 21.82 11.14 2.00
CA ARG A 95 22.86 10.16 1.65
C ARG A 95 23.26 9.24 2.81
N ASP A 96 23.43 9.81 4.00
CA ASP A 96 23.85 9.09 5.21
C ASP A 96 22.70 9.00 6.23
N GLY A 97 21.48 8.99 5.73
CA GLY A 97 20.25 9.02 6.52
C GLY A 97 19.97 7.73 7.24
N ARG A 98 20.22 7.68 8.55
CA ARG A 98 19.91 6.53 9.39
C ARG A 98 18.41 6.37 9.56
N ILE A 99 17.92 5.16 9.30
CA ILE A 99 16.56 4.68 9.62
C ILE A 99 16.71 3.29 10.21
N ASP A 100 16.03 3.03 11.31
CA ASP A 100 15.97 1.72 11.96
C ASP A 100 14.59 1.10 11.72
N LEU A 101 14.50 -0.22 11.67
CA LEU A 101 13.22 -0.93 11.82
C LEU A 101 13.06 -1.36 13.26
N VAL A 102 11.95 -0.93 13.85
CA VAL A 102 11.59 -1.24 15.24
C VAL A 102 10.28 -2.01 15.29
N GLY A 103 10.09 -2.78 16.37
CA GLY A 103 8.90 -3.58 16.56
C GLY A 103 8.33 -3.49 17.96
N ARG A 104 7.04 -3.80 18.09
CA ARG A 104 6.36 -4.09 19.36
C ARG A 104 5.43 -5.28 19.17
N THR A 105 5.19 -6.04 20.21
CA THR A 105 4.27 -7.18 20.20
C THR A 105 3.08 -6.96 21.12
N SER A 106 1.97 -7.62 20.80
CA SER A 106 0.77 -7.67 21.63
C SER A 106 0.26 -9.11 21.70
N SER A 107 -0.11 -9.57 22.89
CA SER A 107 -0.71 -10.89 23.12
C SER A 107 -2.20 -10.83 23.49
N ASP A 108 -2.81 -9.66 23.46
CA ASP A 108 -4.18 -9.38 23.85
C ASP A 108 -4.99 -8.67 22.77
N ASN A 109 -4.77 -9.06 21.51
CA ASN A 109 -5.42 -8.49 20.32
C ASN A 109 -5.23 -6.98 20.16
N GLY A 110 -4.06 -6.46 20.58
CA GLY A 110 -3.70 -5.06 20.42
C GLY A 110 -4.23 -4.13 21.51
N ALA A 111 -4.80 -4.67 22.60
CA ALA A 111 -5.24 -3.86 23.74
C ALA A 111 -4.07 -3.25 24.50
N THR A 112 -2.96 -3.99 24.61
CA THR A 112 -1.69 -3.49 25.16
C THR A 112 -0.52 -3.93 24.28
N TRP A 113 0.58 -3.16 24.34
CA TRP A 113 1.78 -3.39 23.55
C TRP A 113 3.02 -3.45 24.44
N GLY A 114 3.87 -4.43 24.16
CA GLY A 114 5.12 -4.65 24.88
C GLY A 114 6.16 -3.55 24.63
N LYS A 115 7.33 -3.71 25.24
CA LYS A 115 8.46 -2.81 25.01
C LYS A 115 8.88 -2.85 23.56
N GLU A 116 9.36 -1.71 23.07
CA GLU A 116 9.97 -1.60 21.76
C GLU A 116 11.26 -2.41 21.70
N PHE A 117 11.48 -3.07 20.56
CA PHE A 117 12.71 -3.75 20.22
C PHE A 117 13.15 -3.37 18.80
N THR A 118 14.44 -3.47 18.53
CA THR A 118 15.01 -3.21 17.21
C THR A 118 15.08 -4.51 16.44
N ILE A 119 14.47 -4.53 15.24
CA ILE A 119 14.63 -5.63 14.27
C ILE A 119 15.99 -5.50 13.61
N ILE A 120 16.29 -4.30 13.09
CA ILE A 120 17.58 -3.94 12.51
C ILE A 120 17.83 -2.44 12.65
N ALA A 121 19.07 -2.06 12.97
CA ALA A 121 19.48 -0.68 13.08
C ALA A 121 20.32 -0.26 11.87
N GLY A 122 19.96 0.85 11.23
CA GLY A 122 20.80 1.53 10.27
C GLY A 122 22.04 2.12 10.94
N LYS A 123 23.13 2.26 10.19
CA LYS A 123 24.40 2.81 10.68
C LYS A 123 24.62 4.26 10.28
N GLY A 124 23.80 4.79 9.37
CA GLY A 124 23.98 6.15 8.85
C GLY A 124 25.37 6.38 8.30
N ALA A 125 25.95 7.55 8.56
CA ALA A 125 27.30 7.93 8.14
C ALA A 125 28.42 7.01 8.66
N ALA A 126 28.16 6.24 9.73
CA ALA A 126 29.13 5.29 10.29
C ALA A 126 29.17 3.96 9.51
N SER A 127 28.35 3.78 8.47
CA SER A 127 28.31 2.54 7.72
C SER A 127 29.51 2.41 6.77
N PRO A 128 30.31 1.32 6.86
CA PRO A 128 31.32 1.02 5.87
C PRO A 128 30.71 0.48 4.57
N ASP A 129 29.46 0.11 4.58
CA ASP A 129 28.69 -0.52 3.52
C ASP A 129 27.42 0.30 3.27
N PHE A 130 27.22 0.72 2.03
CA PHE A 130 26.08 1.55 1.65
C PHE A 130 24.73 0.89 1.95
N MET A 131 24.63 -0.44 1.90
CA MET A 131 23.41 -1.19 2.18
C MET A 131 22.94 -1.04 3.64
N ASN A 132 23.88 -0.88 4.57
CA ASN A 132 23.58 -0.78 6.00
C ASN A 132 23.38 0.67 6.49
N VAL A 133 23.26 1.65 5.61
CA VAL A 133 23.04 3.07 5.99
C VAL A 133 21.68 3.24 6.64
N GLY A 134 20.62 2.71 6.05
CA GLY A 134 19.27 2.76 6.59
C GLY A 134 18.39 1.62 6.09
N PHE A 135 17.32 1.34 6.83
CA PHE A 135 16.30 0.34 6.53
C PHE A 135 14.92 0.94 6.73
N GLY A 136 14.04 0.85 5.74
CA GLY A 136 12.72 1.47 5.83
C GLY A 136 11.69 0.84 4.91
N ASP A 137 10.47 1.37 4.97
CA ASP A 137 9.32 0.87 4.21
C ASP A 137 9.07 -0.63 4.42
N PRO A 138 8.91 -1.11 5.68
CA PRO A 138 8.78 -2.53 5.96
C PRO A 138 7.47 -3.10 5.42
N CYS A 139 7.55 -4.34 4.93
CA CYS A 139 6.39 -5.20 4.78
C CYS A 139 6.64 -6.53 5.49
N ILE A 140 5.58 -7.12 6.06
CA ILE A 140 5.67 -8.26 6.97
C ILE A 140 4.64 -9.34 6.63
N VAL A 141 5.03 -10.59 6.85
CA VAL A 141 4.12 -11.75 6.91
C VAL A 141 4.59 -12.70 8.00
N ALA A 142 3.64 -13.27 8.76
CA ALA A 142 3.88 -14.39 9.65
C ALA A 142 3.23 -15.63 9.05
N ASP A 143 3.95 -16.75 9.04
CA ASP A 143 3.41 -18.00 8.55
C ASP A 143 2.33 -18.53 9.52
N ARG A 144 1.16 -18.86 8.96
CA ARG A 144 0.05 -19.36 9.78
C ARG A 144 0.25 -20.78 10.32
N GLU A 145 1.20 -21.54 9.79
CA GLU A 145 1.44 -22.94 10.17
C GLU A 145 2.73 -23.16 10.96
N SER A 146 3.67 -22.20 10.92
CA SER A 146 4.94 -22.27 11.64
C SER A 146 5.18 -21.01 12.49
N ASP A 147 6.30 -20.97 13.22
CA ASP A 147 6.74 -19.78 13.97
C ASP A 147 7.57 -18.81 13.11
N GLU A 148 7.63 -19.07 11.78
CA GLU A 148 8.41 -18.24 10.87
C GLU A 148 7.72 -16.90 10.60
N VAL A 149 8.50 -15.81 10.64
CA VAL A 149 8.08 -14.46 10.27
C VAL A 149 9.09 -13.88 9.29
N LEU A 150 8.61 -13.25 8.25
CA LEU A 150 9.42 -12.58 7.24
C LEU A 150 9.12 -11.08 7.26
N VAL A 151 10.16 -10.26 7.37
CA VAL A 151 10.13 -8.82 7.12
C VAL A 151 11.01 -8.54 5.90
N VAL A 152 10.49 -7.77 4.95
CA VAL A 152 11.26 -7.21 3.83
C VAL A 152 11.22 -5.71 3.94
N SER A 153 12.32 -5.04 3.63
CA SER A 153 12.42 -3.58 3.63
C SER A 153 13.32 -3.04 2.53
N CYS A 154 13.12 -1.78 2.19
CA CYS A 154 14.12 -1.01 1.48
C CYS A 154 15.38 -0.90 2.33
N ALA A 155 16.55 -0.80 1.68
CA ALA A 155 17.83 -0.66 2.36
C ALA A 155 18.78 0.24 1.58
N GLY A 156 19.73 0.85 2.30
CA GLY A 156 20.84 1.58 1.70
C GLY A 156 20.70 3.09 1.73
N ASN A 157 21.30 3.75 0.73
CA ASN A 157 21.41 5.20 0.62
C ASN A 157 21.00 5.73 -0.77
N VAL A 158 20.27 4.93 -1.54
CA VAL A 158 19.76 5.32 -2.86
C VAL A 158 18.25 5.48 -2.77
N ALA A 159 17.74 6.67 -3.05
CA ALA A 159 16.30 6.90 -3.09
C ALA A 159 15.68 6.27 -4.34
N PHE A 160 14.45 5.77 -4.19
CA PHE A 160 13.70 5.13 -5.28
C PHE A 160 13.69 5.95 -6.57
N LEU A 161 13.51 7.28 -6.49
CA LEU A 161 13.44 8.16 -7.67
C LEU A 161 14.77 8.33 -8.39
N TYR A 162 15.90 8.07 -7.74
CA TYR A 162 17.25 8.29 -8.27
C TYR A 162 17.99 7.00 -8.57
N GLY A 163 17.35 5.85 -8.32
CA GLY A 163 17.93 4.55 -8.61
C GLY A 163 18.25 4.37 -10.09
N GLN A 164 19.31 3.61 -10.35
CA GLN A 164 19.70 3.12 -11.66
C GLN A 164 20.00 1.62 -11.53
N ARG A 165 19.89 0.83 -12.62
CA ARG A 165 20.09 -0.63 -12.55
C ARG A 165 21.42 -1.03 -11.88
N ASN A 166 22.48 -0.28 -12.09
CA ASN A 166 23.83 -0.50 -11.51
C ASN A 166 24.06 0.23 -10.18
N ASN A 167 23.10 1.02 -9.69
CA ASN A 167 23.11 1.72 -8.40
C ASN A 167 21.67 1.90 -7.95
N HIS A 168 21.00 0.80 -7.65
CA HIS A 168 19.58 0.79 -7.36
C HIS A 168 19.28 0.89 -5.85
N GLN A 169 18.04 1.19 -5.52
CA GLN A 169 17.56 0.99 -4.16
C GLN A 169 17.57 -0.49 -3.83
N ASN A 170 18.16 -0.85 -2.69
CA ASN A 170 18.23 -2.24 -2.27
C ASN A 170 16.97 -2.71 -1.54
N MET A 171 16.76 -4.00 -1.55
CA MET A 171 15.75 -4.70 -0.76
C MET A 171 16.41 -5.81 0.03
N VAL A 172 16.17 -5.82 1.33
CA VAL A 172 16.68 -6.86 2.24
C VAL A 172 15.54 -7.57 2.93
N ARG A 173 15.80 -8.82 3.32
CA ARG A 173 14.89 -9.59 4.15
C ARG A 173 15.52 -9.95 5.48
N MET A 174 14.73 -9.94 6.53
CA MET A 174 15.05 -10.48 7.85
C MET A 174 14.04 -11.56 8.19
N ARG A 175 14.49 -12.63 8.81
CA ARG A 175 13.65 -13.77 9.22
C ARG A 175 13.70 -13.96 10.72
N SER A 176 12.58 -14.30 11.28
CA SER A 176 12.46 -14.86 12.62
C SER A 176 11.96 -16.30 12.52
N MET A 177 12.50 -17.18 13.32
CA MET A 177 12.07 -18.57 13.43
C MET A 177 11.36 -18.86 14.76
N ASP A 178 11.07 -17.81 15.54
CA ASP A 178 10.55 -17.87 16.90
C ASP A 178 9.43 -16.86 17.17
N SER A 179 8.59 -16.63 16.15
CA SER A 179 7.45 -15.70 16.20
C SER A 179 7.86 -14.24 16.49
N GLY A 180 8.98 -13.78 15.90
CA GLY A 180 9.42 -12.38 15.97
C GLY A 180 10.26 -12.02 17.21
N ARG A 181 10.72 -13.00 18.00
CA ARG A 181 11.54 -12.73 19.20
C ARG A 181 12.99 -12.46 18.85
N THR A 182 13.54 -13.20 17.88
CA THR A 182 14.89 -12.98 17.36
C THR A 182 14.85 -12.89 15.82
N TRP A 183 15.81 -12.16 15.26
CA TRP A 183 15.86 -11.85 13.84
C TRP A 183 17.21 -12.20 13.23
N SER A 184 17.21 -12.70 12.01
CA SER A 184 18.44 -12.92 11.23
C SER A 184 19.11 -11.58 10.90
N LYS A 185 20.37 -11.65 10.49
CA LYS A 185 21.03 -10.55 9.77
C LYS A 185 20.24 -10.24 8.48
N PRO A 186 20.36 -9.02 7.94
CA PRO A 186 19.78 -8.68 6.65
C PRO A 186 20.41 -9.54 5.55
N ASP A 187 19.56 -10.06 4.68
CA ASP A 187 19.94 -10.84 3.49
C ASP A 187 19.47 -10.06 2.26
N ASP A 188 20.41 -9.65 1.42
CA ASP A 188 20.15 -8.87 0.22
C ASP A 188 19.45 -9.75 -0.82
N MET A 189 18.31 -9.30 -1.29
CA MET A 189 17.53 -9.97 -2.32
C MET A 189 17.34 -9.12 -3.58
N ALA A 190 17.87 -7.90 -3.60
CA ALA A 190 17.61 -6.94 -4.65
C ALA A 190 17.99 -7.49 -6.03
N GLU A 191 19.23 -7.96 -6.21
CA GLU A 191 19.69 -8.43 -7.50
C GLU A 191 18.79 -9.56 -8.07
N SER A 192 18.37 -10.50 -7.23
CA SER A 192 17.50 -11.59 -7.67
C SER A 192 16.11 -11.13 -8.13
N ILE A 193 15.61 -10.03 -7.57
CA ILE A 193 14.32 -9.43 -7.97
C ILE A 193 14.49 -8.58 -9.23
N TYR A 194 15.54 -7.74 -9.29
CA TYR A 194 15.81 -6.90 -10.46
C TYR A 194 16.05 -7.74 -11.73
N ALA A 195 16.76 -8.85 -11.60
CA ALA A 195 17.05 -9.74 -12.72
C ALA A 195 15.80 -10.33 -13.40
N MET A 196 14.66 -10.40 -12.71
CA MET A 196 13.39 -10.86 -13.31
C MET A 196 12.91 -9.95 -14.46
N PHE A 197 13.38 -8.70 -14.49
CA PHE A 197 12.93 -7.66 -15.42
C PHE A 197 13.99 -7.27 -16.46
N ASP A 198 15.24 -7.76 -16.34
CA ASP A 198 16.34 -7.30 -17.19
C ASP A 198 16.11 -7.58 -18.67
N GLU A 199 15.49 -8.73 -19.02
CA GLU A 199 15.20 -9.12 -20.39
C GLU A 199 13.81 -8.68 -20.90
N ALA A 200 13.03 -7.94 -20.10
CA ALA A 200 11.75 -7.42 -20.53
C ALA A 200 11.93 -6.29 -21.57
N SER A 201 10.92 -6.05 -22.40
CA SER A 201 10.96 -4.98 -23.42
C SER A 201 11.17 -3.59 -22.79
N TYR A 202 10.74 -3.39 -21.56
CA TYR A 202 10.92 -2.18 -20.75
C TYR A 202 12.15 -2.25 -19.81
N GLY A 203 12.83 -3.37 -19.74
CA GLY A 203 14.04 -3.57 -18.93
C GLY A 203 15.32 -3.07 -19.62
N PRO A 204 16.45 -3.07 -18.89
CA PRO A 204 16.54 -3.27 -17.46
C PRO A 204 15.89 -2.15 -16.65
N VAL A 205 15.23 -2.50 -15.55
CA VAL A 205 14.53 -1.51 -14.70
C VAL A 205 15.51 -0.75 -13.82
N LYS A 206 15.21 0.53 -13.54
CA LYS A 206 16.10 1.44 -12.81
C LYS A 206 16.00 1.31 -11.33
N SER A 207 14.77 1.22 -10.82
CA SER A 207 14.51 1.19 -9.38
C SER A 207 13.24 0.42 -9.10
N MET A 208 13.18 -0.23 -7.94
CA MET A 208 11.98 -0.87 -7.44
C MET A 208 12.04 -1.08 -5.93
N PHE A 209 10.86 -1.25 -5.32
CA PHE A 209 10.73 -1.73 -3.94
C PHE A 209 9.39 -2.44 -3.72
N MET A 210 9.32 -3.27 -2.68
CA MET A 210 8.07 -3.85 -2.22
C MET A 210 7.25 -2.78 -1.50
N ALA A 211 5.97 -2.67 -1.84
CA ALA A 211 5.07 -1.76 -1.17
C ALA A 211 4.90 -2.14 0.31
N SER A 212 5.09 -1.18 1.20
CA SER A 212 5.08 -1.34 2.67
C SER A 212 3.76 -1.91 3.22
N GLY A 213 3.79 -2.41 4.45
CA GLY A 213 2.65 -2.92 5.19
C GLY A 213 2.59 -4.45 5.23
N ARG A 214 1.63 -5.08 4.56
CA ARG A 214 1.43 -6.52 4.60
C ARG A 214 1.93 -7.21 3.33
N ILE A 215 2.66 -8.32 3.48
CA ILE A 215 2.80 -9.37 2.47
C ILE A 215 1.63 -10.33 2.66
N VAL A 216 0.93 -10.68 1.58
CA VAL A 216 -0.25 -11.55 1.65
C VAL A 216 0.16 -13.00 1.63
N GLN A 217 -0.29 -13.78 2.60
CA GLN A 217 -0.23 -15.24 2.52
C GLN A 217 -1.56 -15.79 2.02
N SER A 218 -1.53 -16.56 0.93
CA SER A 218 -2.70 -17.21 0.35
C SER A 218 -3.45 -18.04 1.40
N ARG A 219 -4.77 -18.00 1.37
CA ARG A 219 -5.62 -18.86 2.20
C ARG A 219 -5.89 -20.22 1.56
N GLN A 220 -5.66 -20.34 0.24
CA GLN A 220 -6.15 -21.44 -0.57
C GLN A 220 -5.06 -22.16 -1.37
N VAL A 221 -3.97 -21.45 -1.72
CA VAL A 221 -2.89 -21.99 -2.55
C VAL A 221 -1.71 -22.38 -1.68
N LYS A 222 -1.50 -23.68 -1.54
CA LYS A 222 -0.35 -24.27 -0.85
C LYS A 222 0.48 -25.06 -1.84
N VAL A 223 1.78 -24.78 -1.92
CA VAL A 223 2.75 -25.49 -2.77
C VAL A 223 3.90 -25.96 -1.89
N GLY A 224 4.13 -27.26 -1.87
CA GLY A 224 5.10 -27.85 -0.93
C GLY A 224 4.68 -27.61 0.53
N ASP A 225 5.59 -27.08 1.32
CA ASP A 225 5.39 -26.91 2.76
C ASP A 225 4.69 -25.59 3.11
N TYR A 226 4.63 -24.60 2.21
CA TYR A 226 4.13 -23.26 2.50
C TYR A 226 2.90 -22.89 1.68
N TYR A 227 2.03 -22.07 2.27
CA TYR A 227 1.07 -21.30 1.50
C TYR A 227 1.80 -20.21 0.72
N ARG A 228 1.45 -20.07 -0.57
CA ARG A 228 2.01 -19.03 -1.44
C ARG A 228 1.88 -17.66 -0.82
N ILE A 229 2.94 -16.85 -0.87
CA ILE A 229 2.89 -15.46 -0.47
C ILE A 229 3.01 -14.56 -1.70
N TYR A 230 2.38 -13.38 -1.63
CA TYR A 230 2.35 -12.37 -2.69
C TYR A 230 2.77 -11.01 -2.16
N ALA A 231 3.52 -10.28 -2.96
CA ALA A 231 3.86 -8.88 -2.70
C ALA A 231 3.76 -8.05 -3.97
N ALA A 232 3.28 -6.82 -3.86
CA ALA A 232 3.35 -5.86 -4.95
C ALA A 232 4.70 -5.15 -4.94
N VAL A 233 5.27 -4.93 -6.13
CA VAL A 233 6.46 -4.11 -6.34
C VAL A 233 6.11 -2.89 -7.18
N LEU A 234 6.60 -1.73 -6.76
CA LEU A 234 6.60 -0.51 -7.55
C LEU A 234 7.90 -0.44 -8.33
N VAL A 235 7.84 -0.18 -9.62
CA VAL A 235 8.97 -0.26 -10.54
C VAL A 235 9.09 1.02 -11.35
N ILE A 236 10.32 1.49 -11.58
CA ILE A 236 10.67 2.50 -12.59
C ILE A 236 11.43 1.79 -13.72
N ASP A 237 10.89 1.82 -14.93
CA ASP A 237 11.51 1.23 -16.10
C ASP A 237 12.68 2.07 -16.67
N LYS A 238 13.33 1.55 -17.71
CA LYS A 238 14.42 2.27 -18.41
C LYS A 238 14.00 3.61 -19.00
N ASN A 239 12.70 3.82 -19.26
CA ASN A 239 12.12 5.03 -19.85
C ASN A 239 11.53 5.99 -18.80
N ASN A 240 11.73 5.73 -17.50
CA ASN A 240 11.14 6.44 -16.35
C ASN A 240 9.60 6.29 -16.26
N VAL A 241 9.04 5.23 -16.79
CA VAL A 241 7.63 4.89 -16.60
C VAL A 241 7.49 4.09 -15.30
N TRP A 242 6.52 4.48 -14.49
CA TRP A 242 6.19 3.78 -13.26
C TRP A 242 5.08 2.76 -13.53
N PHE A 243 5.26 1.58 -13.00
CA PHE A 243 4.27 0.51 -13.08
C PHE A 243 4.31 -0.38 -11.83
N ASN A 244 3.29 -1.23 -11.66
CA ASN A 244 3.31 -2.26 -10.63
C ASN A 244 3.39 -3.64 -11.24
N ALA A 245 4.17 -4.50 -10.61
CA ALA A 245 4.14 -5.93 -10.80
C ALA A 245 3.81 -6.63 -9.46
N VAL A 246 3.42 -7.89 -9.55
CA VAL A 246 3.25 -8.75 -8.39
C VAL A 246 4.29 -9.86 -8.45
N ILE A 247 4.95 -10.10 -7.33
CA ILE A 247 5.85 -11.24 -7.17
C ILE A 247 5.25 -12.21 -6.15
N TYR A 248 5.55 -13.49 -6.31
CA TYR A 248 5.10 -14.54 -5.40
C TYR A 248 6.25 -15.44 -4.96
N SER A 249 6.04 -16.15 -3.87
CA SER A 249 6.96 -17.16 -3.37
C SER A 249 6.20 -18.35 -2.81
N ASP A 250 6.67 -19.57 -3.14
CA ASP A 250 6.15 -20.85 -2.65
C ASP A 250 7.03 -21.45 -1.54
N ASP A 251 8.11 -20.76 -1.15
CA ASP A 251 9.04 -21.17 -0.10
C ASP A 251 9.21 -20.11 1.00
N PHE A 252 8.13 -19.37 1.24
CA PHE A 252 8.04 -18.32 2.25
C PHE A 252 9.12 -17.23 2.07
N GLY A 253 9.30 -16.74 0.83
CA GLY A 253 10.17 -15.63 0.49
C GLY A 253 11.67 -15.98 0.42
N ARG A 254 12.05 -17.27 0.30
CA ARG A 254 13.44 -17.65 0.01
C ARG A 254 13.76 -17.40 -1.45
N LYS A 255 12.83 -17.75 -2.34
CA LYS A 255 12.87 -17.40 -3.77
C LYS A 255 11.60 -16.68 -4.15
N TRP A 256 11.75 -15.69 -5.00
CA TRP A 256 10.63 -14.94 -5.56
C TRP A 256 10.53 -15.17 -7.05
N HIS A 257 9.33 -15.09 -7.56
CA HIS A 257 8.99 -15.25 -8.97
C HIS A 257 8.00 -14.16 -9.37
N LEU A 258 8.04 -13.72 -10.62
CA LEU A 258 7.06 -12.81 -11.18
C LEU A 258 5.72 -13.53 -11.36
N LEU A 259 4.62 -12.92 -10.92
CA LEU A 259 3.27 -13.42 -11.18
C LEU A 259 2.80 -12.85 -12.52
N GLY A 260 2.64 -13.72 -13.51
CA GLY A 260 2.47 -13.38 -14.90
C GLY A 260 3.76 -13.56 -15.69
N ASP A 261 3.76 -13.06 -16.91
CA ASP A 261 4.95 -13.02 -17.77
C ASP A 261 5.68 -11.68 -17.57
N LYS A 262 6.96 -11.62 -17.96
CA LYS A 262 7.74 -10.38 -17.90
C LYS A 262 7.17 -9.26 -18.79
N GLU A 263 6.36 -9.59 -19.80
CA GLU A 263 5.66 -8.63 -20.65
C GLU A 263 4.18 -8.41 -20.24
N ASP A 264 3.66 -9.22 -19.30
CA ASP A 264 2.28 -9.15 -18.79
C ASP A 264 2.27 -8.65 -17.34
N VAL A 265 2.47 -7.35 -17.15
CA VAL A 265 2.53 -6.73 -15.83
C VAL A 265 1.17 -6.27 -15.33
N ALA A 266 1.00 -6.24 -14.02
CA ALA A 266 -0.28 -6.01 -13.37
C ALA A 266 -0.90 -4.62 -13.67
N ILE A 267 -0.11 -3.55 -13.55
CA ILE A 267 -0.55 -2.15 -13.80
C ILE A 267 0.50 -1.47 -14.67
N THR A 268 0.09 -1.01 -15.84
CA THR A 268 0.99 -0.58 -16.92
C THR A 268 1.27 0.91 -17.00
N SER A 269 0.66 1.77 -16.17
CA SER A 269 0.89 3.22 -16.29
C SER A 269 0.69 4.00 -15.01
N ARG A 270 1.61 4.94 -14.77
CA ARG A 270 1.58 5.98 -13.72
C ARG A 270 1.13 5.49 -12.33
N ALA A 271 1.36 4.20 -12.08
CA ALA A 271 1.08 3.56 -10.81
C ALA A 271 2.04 4.08 -9.75
N ASP A 272 1.57 4.14 -8.52
CA ASP A 272 2.36 4.32 -7.31
C ASP A 272 2.24 3.01 -6.49
N GLU A 273 2.53 3.04 -5.20
CA GLU A 273 2.48 1.87 -4.33
C GLU A 273 1.18 1.07 -4.46
N ALA A 274 1.29 -0.25 -4.42
CA ALA A 274 0.15 -1.14 -4.60
C ALA A 274 0.01 -2.16 -3.46
N LYS A 275 -1.17 -2.74 -3.35
CA LYS A 275 -1.49 -3.85 -2.46
C LYS A 275 -2.10 -5.01 -3.22
N VAL A 276 -1.90 -6.19 -2.66
CA VAL A 276 -2.38 -7.46 -3.23
C VAL A 276 -3.34 -8.12 -2.25
N GLU A 277 -4.33 -8.86 -2.75
CA GLU A 277 -5.17 -9.75 -1.95
C GLU A 277 -5.62 -10.95 -2.80
N GLU A 278 -6.01 -12.06 -2.14
CA GLU A 278 -6.53 -13.25 -2.80
C GLU A 278 -8.06 -13.21 -2.83
N LEU A 279 -8.62 -13.32 -4.04
CA LEU A 279 -10.06 -13.43 -4.25
C LEU A 279 -10.61 -14.82 -3.87
N PRO A 280 -11.93 -14.98 -3.66
CA PRO A 280 -12.50 -16.24 -3.22
C PRO A 280 -12.31 -17.42 -4.18
N ASP A 281 -12.03 -17.17 -5.44
CA ASP A 281 -11.76 -18.17 -6.49
C ASP A 281 -10.26 -18.45 -6.70
N LYS A 282 -9.39 -17.94 -5.81
CA LYS A 282 -7.92 -17.99 -5.85
C LYS A 282 -7.26 -16.99 -6.79
N SER A 283 -8.00 -16.29 -7.64
CA SER A 283 -7.43 -15.22 -8.44
C SER A 283 -6.82 -14.14 -7.54
N VAL A 284 -5.91 -13.34 -8.07
CA VAL A 284 -5.16 -12.35 -7.29
C VAL A 284 -5.52 -10.95 -7.76
N ILE A 285 -6.04 -10.14 -6.83
CA ILE A 285 -6.32 -8.74 -7.11
C ILE A 285 -5.14 -7.86 -6.68
N ILE A 286 -4.81 -6.87 -7.51
CA ILE A 286 -3.93 -5.76 -7.15
C ILE A 286 -4.74 -4.46 -7.10
N SER A 287 -4.42 -3.60 -6.13
CA SER A 287 -4.93 -2.24 -6.00
C SER A 287 -3.76 -1.27 -5.95
N SER A 288 -3.65 -0.41 -6.94
CA SER A 288 -2.58 0.57 -7.07
C SER A 288 -3.04 1.97 -6.67
N ARG A 289 -2.18 2.71 -5.98
CA ARG A 289 -2.35 4.11 -5.63
C ARG A 289 -2.28 4.97 -6.90
N ILE A 290 -3.30 5.81 -7.10
CA ILE A 290 -3.37 6.80 -8.17
C ILE A 290 -4.16 8.03 -7.71
N ALA A 291 -3.93 9.18 -8.34
CA ALA A 291 -4.71 10.38 -8.05
C ALA A 291 -6.20 10.17 -8.37
N GLY A 292 -7.06 10.53 -7.44
CA GLY A 292 -8.52 10.43 -7.55
C GLY A 292 -9.12 9.10 -7.13
N GLY A 293 -8.30 8.08 -6.82
CA GLY A 293 -8.84 6.78 -6.41
C GLY A 293 -7.82 5.65 -6.40
N ARG A 294 -8.23 4.51 -6.93
CA ARG A 294 -7.39 3.31 -7.06
C ARG A 294 -7.47 2.75 -8.49
N GLN A 295 -6.41 2.06 -8.91
CA GLN A 295 -6.42 1.22 -10.10
C GLN A 295 -6.41 -0.24 -9.67
N TYR A 296 -7.34 -1.03 -10.24
CA TYR A 296 -7.45 -2.47 -9.97
C TYR A 296 -7.08 -3.27 -11.21
N ASN A 297 -6.47 -4.42 -10.99
CA ASN A 297 -6.36 -5.50 -11.97
C ASN A 297 -6.51 -6.85 -11.27
N ILE A 298 -6.84 -7.90 -12.02
CA ILE A 298 -7.04 -9.25 -11.52
C ILE A 298 -6.19 -10.21 -12.34
N TYR A 299 -5.41 -11.03 -11.65
CA TYR A 299 -4.69 -12.15 -12.23
C TYR A 299 -5.53 -13.41 -12.12
N THR A 300 -5.80 -14.03 -13.27
CA THR A 300 -6.54 -15.29 -13.36
C THR A 300 -5.58 -16.43 -13.65
N TYR A 301 -5.64 -17.49 -12.85
CA TYR A 301 -4.82 -18.67 -13.04
C TYR A 301 -5.39 -19.60 -14.09
N ASP A 302 -4.56 -20.04 -15.03
CA ASP A 302 -4.79 -21.21 -15.89
C ASP A 302 -4.35 -22.47 -15.14
N ASP A 303 -3.23 -22.39 -14.40
CA ASP A 303 -2.72 -23.43 -13.51
C ASP A 303 -2.19 -22.81 -12.21
N VAL A 304 -2.90 -23.06 -11.13
CA VAL A 304 -2.61 -22.50 -9.80
C VAL A 304 -1.26 -22.99 -9.26
N VAL A 305 -0.89 -24.26 -9.50
CA VAL A 305 0.33 -24.85 -8.91
C VAL A 305 1.57 -24.24 -9.54
N SER A 306 1.61 -24.17 -10.86
CA SER A 306 2.73 -23.54 -11.59
C SER A 306 2.66 -22.03 -11.65
N ALA A 307 1.64 -21.41 -11.07
CA ALA A 307 1.35 -19.99 -11.11
C ALA A 307 1.17 -19.41 -12.53
N LYS A 308 0.87 -20.24 -13.53
CA LYS A 308 0.58 -19.77 -14.88
C LYS A 308 -0.81 -19.15 -14.95
N GLY A 309 -0.92 -18.08 -15.71
CA GLY A 309 -2.16 -17.34 -15.91
C GLY A 309 -1.88 -16.00 -16.59
N HIS A 310 -2.78 -15.06 -16.46
CA HIS A 310 -2.69 -13.77 -17.15
C HIS A 310 -3.37 -12.66 -16.33
N TRP A 311 -2.90 -11.42 -16.52
CA TRP A 311 -3.54 -10.23 -16.02
C TRP A 311 -4.70 -9.80 -16.90
N GLY A 312 -5.78 -9.33 -16.28
CA GLY A 312 -6.91 -8.72 -16.97
C GLY A 312 -6.60 -7.30 -17.46
N LYS A 313 -7.65 -6.60 -17.88
CA LYS A 313 -7.56 -5.19 -18.23
C LYS A 313 -7.77 -4.34 -16.98
N MET A 314 -6.78 -3.51 -16.62
CA MET A 314 -6.87 -2.64 -15.45
C MET A 314 -8.06 -1.68 -15.52
N ALA A 315 -8.68 -1.40 -14.36
CA ALA A 315 -9.83 -0.50 -14.24
C ALA A 315 -9.62 0.53 -13.13
N PHE A 316 -10.13 1.74 -13.37
CA PHE A 316 -10.10 2.83 -12.40
C PHE A 316 -11.32 2.78 -11.48
N SER A 317 -11.09 3.01 -10.18
CA SER A 317 -12.09 3.17 -9.13
C SER A 317 -11.98 4.57 -8.54
N GLY A 318 -13.08 5.31 -8.54
CA GLY A 318 -13.13 6.68 -8.04
C GLY A 318 -14.56 7.20 -7.96
N ALA A 319 -14.73 8.50 -7.76
CA ALA A 319 -16.05 9.12 -7.59
C ALA A 319 -17.00 8.89 -8.78
N GLY A 320 -16.48 8.87 -10.02
CA GLY A 320 -17.30 8.75 -11.23
C GLY A 320 -18.00 7.41 -11.41
N ASN A 321 -17.58 6.35 -10.69
CA ASN A 321 -18.20 5.03 -10.75
C ASN A 321 -18.61 4.50 -9.36
N LYS A 322 -18.86 5.40 -8.40
CA LYS A 322 -19.17 5.04 -7.00
C LYS A 322 -18.12 4.10 -6.41
N GLY A 323 -16.86 4.38 -6.74
CA GLY A 323 -15.70 3.59 -6.35
C GLY A 323 -14.95 4.15 -5.15
N VAL A 324 -13.79 3.59 -4.89
CA VAL A 324 -12.86 4.08 -3.87
C VAL A 324 -12.29 5.42 -4.32
N THR A 325 -12.57 6.47 -3.58
CA THR A 325 -12.11 7.83 -3.88
C THR A 325 -10.96 8.20 -2.95
N ALA A 326 -9.89 8.71 -3.52
CA ALA A 326 -8.73 9.23 -2.81
C ALA A 326 -8.20 10.47 -3.54
N GLU A 327 -7.65 11.42 -2.82
CA GLU A 327 -7.09 12.63 -3.44
C GLU A 327 -5.71 12.37 -4.06
N LYS A 328 -5.25 13.36 -4.83
CA LYS A 328 -3.85 13.45 -5.25
C LYS A 328 -2.97 13.48 -3.99
N ASN A 329 -1.93 12.69 -3.94
CA ASN A 329 -1.04 12.48 -2.79
C ASN A 329 -1.63 11.63 -1.65
N ALA A 330 -2.76 10.95 -1.85
CA ALA A 330 -3.16 9.88 -0.94
C ALA A 330 -2.00 8.88 -0.77
N CYS A 331 -2.02 8.18 0.36
CA CYS A 331 -0.99 7.18 0.65
C CYS A 331 -1.40 5.81 0.14
N ASN A 332 -0.46 4.87 0.21
CA ASN A 332 -0.80 3.47 0.12
C ASN A 332 -1.75 3.10 1.26
N GLY A 333 -2.80 2.36 0.90
CA GLY A 333 -3.72 1.75 1.87
C GLY A 333 -3.51 0.24 1.90
N GLU A 334 -4.49 -0.48 2.40
CA GLU A 334 -4.47 -1.93 2.44
C GLU A 334 -5.77 -2.48 1.88
N MET A 335 -5.71 -3.68 1.29
CA MET A 335 -6.89 -4.49 0.98
C MET A 335 -7.00 -5.67 1.95
N LEU A 336 -8.22 -6.07 2.25
CA LEU A 336 -8.49 -7.27 3.01
C LEU A 336 -9.83 -7.88 2.57
N ILE A 337 -9.88 -9.19 2.40
CA ILE A 337 -11.11 -9.93 2.10
C ILE A 337 -11.41 -10.89 3.25
N LEU A 338 -12.63 -10.80 3.79
CA LEU A 338 -13.09 -11.68 4.87
C LEU A 338 -14.41 -12.36 4.51
N PRO A 339 -14.63 -13.62 4.95
CA PRO A 339 -15.95 -14.24 4.88
C PRO A 339 -16.92 -13.56 5.86
N VAL A 340 -18.11 -13.22 5.38
CA VAL A 340 -19.13 -12.53 6.17
C VAL A 340 -20.50 -13.17 5.99
N LYS A 341 -21.37 -12.96 6.99
CA LYS A 341 -22.76 -13.37 6.99
C LYS A 341 -23.66 -12.14 7.10
N SER A 342 -24.63 -12.03 6.23
CA SER A 342 -25.67 -11.00 6.29
C SER A 342 -26.53 -11.17 7.53
N VAL A 343 -26.76 -10.06 8.26
CA VAL A 343 -27.63 -10.04 9.45
C VAL A 343 -29.09 -10.18 9.05
N THR A 344 -29.49 -9.66 7.87
CA THR A 344 -30.87 -9.60 7.43
C THR A 344 -31.41 -10.95 6.97
N ASP A 345 -30.67 -11.69 6.15
CA ASP A 345 -31.13 -12.91 5.50
C ASP A 345 -30.26 -14.14 5.77
N GLY A 346 -29.16 -13.95 6.52
CA GLY A 346 -28.23 -15.01 6.85
C GLY A 346 -27.39 -15.52 5.69
N SER A 347 -27.41 -14.85 4.52
CA SER A 347 -26.60 -15.22 3.36
C SER A 347 -25.11 -15.05 3.64
N ARG A 348 -24.30 -15.97 3.07
CA ARG A 348 -22.85 -16.00 3.23
C ARG A 348 -22.19 -15.36 2.02
N ASN A 349 -21.32 -14.41 2.27
CA ASN A 349 -20.67 -13.56 1.28
C ASN A 349 -19.20 -13.35 1.66
N TYR A 350 -18.48 -12.58 0.86
CA TYR A 350 -17.18 -12.03 1.23
C TYR A 350 -17.26 -10.51 1.28
N LEU A 351 -16.50 -9.91 2.18
CA LEU A 351 -16.36 -8.47 2.33
C LEU A 351 -14.97 -8.07 1.84
N LEU A 352 -14.91 -7.38 0.71
CA LEU A 352 -13.70 -6.71 0.23
C LEU A 352 -13.62 -5.34 0.87
N MET A 353 -12.48 -5.03 1.49
CA MET A 353 -12.18 -3.76 2.12
C MET A 353 -10.97 -3.10 1.47
N GLN A 354 -10.96 -1.76 1.41
CA GLN A 354 -9.85 -0.95 0.94
C GLN A 354 -9.70 0.28 1.83
N SER A 355 -8.56 0.42 2.51
CA SER A 355 -8.26 1.63 3.26
C SER A 355 -7.55 2.67 2.41
N VAL A 356 -7.90 3.95 2.62
CA VAL A 356 -7.26 5.13 2.01
C VAL A 356 -7.49 6.36 2.89
N PRO A 357 -6.63 7.40 2.83
CA PRO A 357 -6.99 8.74 3.29
C PRO A 357 -8.15 9.28 2.44
N LEU A 358 -9.22 9.75 3.09
CA LEU A 358 -10.42 10.24 2.42
C LEU A 358 -10.31 11.71 1.99
N GLY A 359 -9.24 12.40 2.45
CA GLY A 359 -8.97 13.82 2.15
C GLY A 359 -9.68 14.82 3.10
N PRO A 360 -9.40 16.13 2.92
CA PRO A 360 -8.45 16.68 1.95
C PRO A 360 -7.00 16.27 2.25
N GLY A 361 -6.23 15.96 1.22
CA GLY A 361 -4.85 15.53 1.34
C GLY A 361 -4.69 14.21 2.12
N ARG A 362 -3.66 14.14 2.98
CA ARG A 362 -3.39 13.00 3.86
C ARG A 362 -4.15 13.17 5.18
N ALA A 363 -5.46 12.98 5.15
CA ALA A 363 -6.34 13.13 6.30
C ALA A 363 -7.53 12.17 6.25
N ASN A 364 -8.17 11.99 7.40
CA ASN A 364 -9.44 11.27 7.49
C ASN A 364 -9.36 9.83 6.98
N VAL A 365 -8.33 9.04 7.37
CA VAL A 365 -8.25 7.66 6.90
C VAL A 365 -9.55 6.91 7.11
N GLY A 366 -9.97 6.18 6.09
CA GLY A 366 -11.20 5.38 6.10
C GLY A 366 -11.02 4.05 5.38
N ILE A 367 -12.01 3.20 5.55
CA ILE A 367 -12.07 1.85 4.99
C ILE A 367 -13.34 1.76 4.15
N TYR A 368 -13.20 1.75 2.83
CA TYR A 368 -14.26 1.41 1.90
C TYR A 368 -14.55 -0.09 1.97
N TYR A 369 -15.81 -0.48 1.73
CA TYR A 369 -16.17 -1.89 1.61
C TYR A 369 -17.12 -2.16 0.45
N LYS A 370 -16.97 -3.37 -0.11
CA LYS A 370 -17.83 -3.96 -1.14
C LYS A 370 -18.13 -5.39 -0.77
N VAL A 371 -19.38 -5.82 -0.92
CA VAL A 371 -19.78 -7.20 -0.66
C VAL A 371 -19.74 -8.01 -1.95
N LEU A 372 -19.01 -9.11 -1.92
CA LEU A 372 -18.90 -10.06 -3.02
C LEU A 372 -19.86 -11.23 -2.74
N ARG A 373 -21.00 -11.24 -3.41
CA ARG A 373 -22.10 -12.20 -3.19
C ARG A 373 -21.99 -13.42 -4.06
N GLN A 374 -21.40 -13.23 -5.24
CA GLN A 374 -21.26 -14.25 -6.27
C GLN A 374 -20.01 -13.98 -7.14
N PRO A 375 -19.50 -14.95 -7.89
CA PRO A 375 -18.33 -14.76 -8.74
C PRO A 375 -18.46 -13.60 -9.74
N ALA A 376 -19.67 -13.28 -10.22
CA ALA A 376 -19.91 -12.15 -11.08
C ALA A 376 -19.49 -10.79 -10.49
N ASP A 377 -19.46 -10.65 -9.15
CA ASP A 377 -19.12 -9.40 -8.47
C ASP A 377 -17.61 -9.07 -8.50
N TYR A 378 -16.77 -10.03 -8.92
CA TYR A 378 -15.33 -9.88 -9.10
C TYR A 378 -14.83 -10.55 -10.40
N SER A 379 -15.71 -10.73 -11.37
CA SER A 379 -15.39 -11.38 -12.67
C SER A 379 -14.47 -10.56 -13.55
N SER A 380 -14.33 -9.26 -13.30
CA SER A 380 -13.41 -8.38 -13.99
C SER A 380 -13.00 -7.18 -13.10
N PRO A 381 -11.86 -6.53 -13.42
CA PRO A 381 -11.45 -5.31 -12.73
C PRO A 381 -12.50 -4.19 -12.79
N GLU A 382 -13.22 -4.04 -13.91
CA GLU A 382 -14.26 -3.01 -14.08
C GLU A 382 -15.44 -3.24 -13.11
N VAL A 383 -15.89 -4.49 -12.97
CA VAL A 383 -16.98 -4.84 -12.04
C VAL A 383 -16.55 -4.60 -10.60
N LEU A 384 -15.30 -4.95 -10.27
CA LEU A 384 -14.78 -4.80 -8.93
C LEU A 384 -14.53 -3.33 -8.57
N ALA A 385 -14.10 -2.50 -9.50
CA ALA A 385 -13.76 -1.09 -9.29
C ALA A 385 -14.95 -0.19 -8.94
N ARG A 386 -16.18 -0.57 -9.30
CA ARG A 386 -17.38 0.25 -9.17
C ARG A 386 -18.33 -0.22 -8.06
N ASP A 387 -19.31 0.63 -7.73
CA ASP A 387 -20.46 0.31 -6.86
C ASP A 387 -20.05 -0.19 -5.47
N TRP A 388 -19.12 0.52 -4.81
CA TRP A 388 -18.76 0.26 -3.43
C TRP A 388 -19.90 0.67 -2.49
N GLU A 389 -20.17 -0.13 -1.45
CA GLU A 389 -21.41 -0.06 -0.68
C GLU A 389 -21.36 0.88 0.51
N GLY A 390 -20.17 1.17 1.02
CA GLY A 390 -20.00 2.09 2.13
C GLY A 390 -18.54 2.35 2.49
N CYS A 391 -18.36 3.26 3.42
CA CYS A 391 -17.05 3.65 3.92
C CYS A 391 -17.14 3.97 5.42
N LEU A 392 -16.27 3.34 6.23
CA LEU A 392 -16.03 3.72 7.61
C LEU A 392 -14.90 4.74 7.65
N GLN A 393 -15.18 5.96 8.09
CA GLN A 393 -14.14 6.94 8.42
C GLN A 393 -13.60 6.61 9.82
N VAL A 394 -12.29 6.32 9.92
CA VAL A 394 -11.66 5.81 11.15
C VAL A 394 -11.19 6.92 12.05
N THR A 395 -10.74 8.05 11.50
CA THR A 395 -10.32 9.26 12.23
C THR A 395 -10.76 10.52 11.51
N ARG A 396 -10.74 11.65 12.22
CA ARG A 396 -10.95 13.02 11.68
C ARG A 396 -9.64 13.83 11.61
N LEU A 397 -8.53 13.21 11.97
CA LEU A 397 -7.23 13.87 12.02
C LEU A 397 -6.47 13.69 10.70
N GLY A 398 -5.37 14.40 10.55
CA GLY A 398 -4.37 14.10 9.56
C GLY A 398 -3.99 12.61 9.66
N SER A 399 -3.86 11.93 8.53
CA SER A 399 -3.58 10.49 8.50
C SER A 399 -3.00 10.10 7.16
N ALA A 400 -2.04 9.18 7.18
CA ALA A 400 -1.31 8.83 5.99
C ALA A 400 -1.39 7.32 5.71
N TYR A 401 -0.30 6.59 5.89
CA TYR A 401 -0.25 5.16 5.59
C TYR A 401 -1.10 4.32 6.52
N SER A 402 -1.65 3.23 6.01
CA SER A 402 -2.45 2.28 6.79
C SER A 402 -2.30 0.85 6.26
N THR A 403 -2.45 -0.12 7.16
CA THR A 403 -2.45 -1.55 6.86
C THR A 403 -3.52 -2.27 7.66
N MET A 404 -4.00 -3.41 7.16
CA MET A 404 -5.04 -4.23 7.80
C MET A 404 -4.65 -5.69 7.80
N ILE A 405 -5.02 -6.39 8.86
CA ILE A 405 -4.93 -7.85 8.95
C ILE A 405 -6.22 -8.45 9.48
N GLU A 406 -6.51 -9.67 9.05
CA GLU A 406 -7.45 -10.55 9.75
C GLU A 406 -6.80 -11.07 11.03
N GLN A 407 -7.50 -10.98 12.14
CA GLN A 407 -7.11 -11.59 13.40
C GLN A 407 -7.94 -12.83 13.70
N ARG A 408 -7.42 -13.71 14.54
CA ARG A 408 -8.18 -14.82 15.06
C ARG A 408 -9.48 -14.34 15.70
N GLY A 409 -10.58 -14.99 15.33
CA GLY A 409 -11.90 -14.60 15.78
C GLY A 409 -12.63 -13.64 14.86
N GLY A 410 -12.01 -13.22 13.74
CA GLY A 410 -12.63 -12.42 12.70
C GLY A 410 -12.64 -10.92 12.97
N CYS A 411 -11.82 -10.47 13.90
CA CYS A 411 -11.55 -9.05 14.07
C CYS A 411 -10.56 -8.57 12.99
N ILE A 412 -10.56 -7.28 12.75
CA ILE A 412 -9.68 -6.60 11.80
C ILE A 412 -8.72 -5.73 12.60
N GLY A 413 -7.44 -6.10 12.59
CA GLY A 413 -6.38 -5.25 13.11
C GLY A 413 -6.09 -4.15 12.11
N PHE A 414 -6.46 -2.91 12.42
CA PHE A 414 -6.21 -1.73 11.60
C PHE A 414 -5.10 -0.89 12.22
N PHE A 415 -3.99 -0.76 11.53
CA PHE A 415 -2.80 -0.05 12.00
C PHE A 415 -2.45 1.07 11.04
N TYR A 416 -2.37 2.32 11.53
CA TYR A 416 -2.30 3.48 10.65
C TYR A 416 -1.57 4.66 11.29
N GLU A 417 -1.13 5.59 10.46
CA GLU A 417 -0.55 6.87 10.86
C GLU A 417 -1.67 7.88 11.17
N GLU A 418 -1.63 8.45 12.38
CA GLU A 418 -2.50 9.55 12.79
C GLU A 418 -1.64 10.74 13.19
N GLU A 419 -1.98 11.93 12.70
CA GLU A 419 -1.20 13.14 12.96
C GLU A 419 -1.25 13.52 14.43
N THR A 420 -0.08 13.63 15.04
CA THR A 420 0.09 14.08 16.42
C THR A 420 0.23 15.60 16.49
N PHE A 421 0.97 16.17 15.53
CA PHE A 421 1.20 17.60 15.41
C PHE A 421 1.51 17.96 13.95
N CYS A 422 1.26 19.22 13.60
CA CYS A 422 1.65 19.80 12.32
C CYS A 422 2.44 21.08 12.58
N THR A 423 3.61 21.21 11.97
CA THR A 423 4.48 22.39 12.03
C THR A 423 4.81 22.84 10.61
N PRO A 424 5.38 24.06 10.43
CA PRO A 424 5.91 24.48 9.12
C PRO A 424 7.00 23.57 8.55
N ARG A 425 7.64 22.74 9.39
CA ARG A 425 8.64 21.75 8.96
C ARG A 425 8.02 20.41 8.55
N GLY A 426 6.72 20.22 8.75
CA GLY A 426 5.98 19.00 8.48
C GLY A 426 5.20 18.48 9.68
N GLY A 427 4.40 17.43 9.48
CA GLY A 427 3.65 16.75 10.53
C GLY A 427 4.43 15.58 11.15
N GLY A 428 4.14 15.30 12.42
CA GLY A 428 4.55 14.07 13.09
C GLY A 428 3.37 13.13 13.26
N PHE A 429 3.62 11.84 13.15
CA PHE A 429 2.59 10.82 13.25
C PHE A 429 2.80 9.93 14.47
N THR A 430 1.69 9.58 15.11
CA THR A 430 1.60 8.43 16.00
C THR A 430 1.05 7.26 15.21
N LEU A 431 1.64 6.08 15.35
CA LEU A 431 1.09 4.87 14.76
C LEU A 431 0.07 4.28 15.71
N VAL A 432 -1.19 4.32 15.29
CA VAL A 432 -2.36 3.96 16.08
C VAL A 432 -2.91 2.62 15.62
N TYR A 433 -3.20 1.76 16.57
CA TYR A 433 -3.88 0.49 16.33
C TYR A 433 -5.34 0.54 16.75
N LYS A 434 -6.22 0.01 15.91
CA LYS A 434 -7.64 -0.22 16.24
C LYS A 434 -8.02 -1.68 15.96
N ASN A 435 -8.70 -2.28 16.90
CA ASN A 435 -9.35 -3.57 16.72
C ASN A 435 -10.80 -3.31 16.27
N LEU A 436 -11.09 -3.56 15.00
CA LEU A 436 -12.38 -3.33 14.36
C LEU A 436 -13.12 -4.66 14.15
N SER A 437 -14.44 -4.61 14.17
CA SER A 437 -15.28 -5.73 13.74
C SER A 437 -15.83 -5.48 12.34
N VAL A 438 -16.34 -6.53 11.70
CA VAL A 438 -17.11 -6.45 10.45
C VAL A 438 -18.34 -5.55 10.66
N GLU A 439 -18.97 -5.64 11.83
CA GLU A 439 -20.12 -4.83 12.23
C GLU A 439 -19.77 -3.34 12.30
N ASP A 440 -18.60 -2.98 12.85
CA ASP A 440 -18.13 -1.58 12.86
C ASP A 440 -18.01 -1.03 11.44
N ILE A 441 -17.42 -1.79 10.51
CA ILE A 441 -17.20 -1.37 9.12
C ILE A 441 -18.50 -1.28 8.35
N THR A 442 -19.41 -2.23 8.54
CA THR A 442 -20.63 -2.33 7.74
C THR A 442 -21.86 -1.71 8.39
N SER A 443 -21.69 -1.01 9.54
CA SER A 443 -22.79 -0.46 10.35
C SER A 443 -23.83 -1.53 10.74
N GLY A 444 -23.33 -2.69 11.17
CA GLY A 444 -24.14 -3.81 11.66
C GLY A 444 -24.84 -4.64 10.58
N LYS A 445 -24.57 -4.39 9.29
CA LYS A 445 -25.23 -5.16 8.20
C LYS A 445 -24.70 -6.57 8.05
N TYR A 446 -23.44 -6.81 8.40
CA TYR A 446 -22.77 -8.10 8.27
C TYR A 446 -22.01 -8.42 9.55
N THR A 447 -21.84 -9.73 9.81
CA THR A 447 -21.00 -10.28 10.87
C THR A 447 -19.93 -11.16 10.26
N PHE A 448 -18.84 -11.43 10.97
CA PHE A 448 -17.82 -12.38 10.52
C PHE A 448 -18.37 -13.80 10.44
N ASP A 449 -18.16 -14.50 9.30
CA ASP A 449 -18.59 -15.88 9.11
C ASP A 449 -17.48 -16.88 9.50
N ARG A 450 -17.56 -17.43 10.70
CA ARG A 450 -16.59 -18.42 11.22
C ARG A 450 -16.62 -19.77 10.49
N LYS A 451 -17.62 -20.00 9.62
CA LYS A 451 -17.76 -21.25 8.84
C LYS A 451 -17.81 -20.92 7.34
N PRO A 452 -16.69 -20.51 6.72
CA PRO A 452 -16.68 -20.18 5.31
C PRO A 452 -17.07 -21.40 4.47
N LYS A 453 -17.86 -21.17 3.41
CA LYS A 453 -18.21 -22.19 2.42
C LYS A 453 -17.01 -22.54 1.50
N LEU A 454 -15.90 -22.98 2.05
CA LEU A 454 -14.76 -23.44 1.23
C LEU A 454 -15.07 -24.67 0.37
N LYS A 455 -16.20 -25.37 0.59
CA LYS A 455 -16.57 -26.61 -0.11
C LYS A 455 -17.53 -26.44 -1.30
N ALA A 456 -18.12 -25.27 -1.53
CA ALA A 456 -19.17 -25.11 -2.54
C ALA A 456 -18.68 -24.72 -3.95
N PHE A 457 -17.44 -24.21 -4.09
CA PHE A 457 -16.89 -23.78 -5.38
C PHE A 457 -15.97 -24.80 -6.06
N LEU A 458 -15.68 -25.93 -5.42
CA LEU A 458 -14.82 -26.97 -5.99
C LEU A 458 -15.56 -28.07 -6.76
N LYS A 459 -16.84 -27.89 -7.04
CA LYS A 459 -17.60 -28.78 -7.93
C LYS A 459 -18.14 -28.00 -9.11
N ARG A 460 -17.31 -27.76 -10.09
CA ARG A 460 -17.61 -27.74 -11.54
C ARG A 460 -16.33 -27.76 -12.32
#